data_a34d8a888a31aa4de198c853dcbdf6b6
#
_entry.id   a34d8a888a31aa4de198c853dcbdf6b6
#
_cell.length_a   1.000
_cell.length_b   1.000
_cell.length_c   1.000
_cell.angle_alpha   90.00
_cell.angle_beta   90.00
_cell.angle_gamma   90.00
#
_symmetry.space_group_name_H-M   'P 1'
#
loop_
_entity.id
_entity.type
_entity.pdbx_description
1 polymer ?
#
loop_
_entity_poly.entity_id
_entity_poly.type
_entity_poly.pdbx_seq_one_letter_code
_entity_poly.pdbx_strand_id
1 'polypeptide(L)'
;AYDGDGRFIVAWEDERGVDNGDPALSGGLDVYVQIVTEEGLQYQAGGVTVASEYHDQSLPQFQHLYFNDYGDPVWMLYWIDMRSSGKEDLKNLYAQGIEIVESGIEDDLVPTEFKVSAAYPNPFNGAVALDVEISEVGPVIFSITNILGQMVYQQTLLPTRAGKFQIMWNGRDQIQKGLPSGIY
;
A
#
# COMPACT_ATOMS: atom_id res chain seq x y z
N ALA A 1 -13.66 -2.62 4.49
CA ALA A 1 -14.12 -2.85 3.11
C ALA A 1 -14.26 -4.34 2.85
N TYR A 2 -15.06 -4.73 1.88
CA TYR A 2 -15.27 -6.12 1.43
C TYR A 2 -14.91 -6.20 -0.05
N ASP A 3 -14.10 -7.17 -0.43
CA ASP A 3 -13.57 -7.27 -1.80
C ASP A 3 -14.48 -8.03 -2.79
N GLY A 4 -15.47 -8.73 -2.30
CA GLY A 4 -16.37 -9.57 -3.12
C GLY A 4 -16.02 -11.06 -3.09
N ASP A 5 -14.81 -11.42 -2.64
CA ASP A 5 -14.28 -12.79 -2.65
C ASP A 5 -14.10 -13.41 -1.25
N GLY A 6 -14.91 -12.96 -0.28
CA GLY A 6 -14.85 -13.47 1.09
C GLY A 6 -13.73 -12.85 1.94
N ARG A 7 -13.06 -11.80 1.45
CA ARG A 7 -12.00 -11.09 2.18
C ARG A 7 -12.51 -9.74 2.65
N PHE A 8 -12.19 -9.41 3.90
CA PHE A 8 -12.47 -8.11 4.48
C PHE A 8 -11.17 -7.37 4.74
N ILE A 9 -11.08 -6.12 4.28
CA ILE A 9 -10.03 -5.21 4.70
C ILE A 9 -10.56 -4.40 5.87
N VAL A 10 -9.86 -4.45 6.97
CA VAL A 10 -10.17 -3.70 8.19
C VAL A 10 -9.04 -2.71 8.43
N ALA A 11 -9.37 -1.44 8.65
CA ALA A 11 -8.42 -0.43 9.10
C ALA A 11 -8.87 0.13 10.45
N TRP A 12 -7.92 0.43 11.32
CA TRP A 12 -8.18 1.03 12.62
C TRP A 12 -7.03 1.91 13.06
N GLU A 13 -7.28 2.75 14.02
CA GLU A 13 -6.28 3.54 14.73
C GLU A 13 -5.82 2.81 15.99
N ASP A 14 -4.53 2.87 16.30
CA ASP A 14 -3.95 2.17 17.43
C ASP A 14 -2.73 2.93 17.99
N GLU A 15 -2.64 2.99 19.29
CA GLU A 15 -1.53 3.63 20.03
C GLU A 15 -0.28 2.73 20.16
N ARG A 16 -0.28 1.52 19.58
CA ARG A 16 0.88 0.61 19.62
C ARG A 16 2.10 1.14 18.89
N GLY A 17 1.97 2.31 18.31
CA GLY A 17 2.95 2.97 17.48
C GLY A 17 4.34 2.90 18.06
N VAL A 18 5.22 2.68 17.20
CA VAL A 18 6.62 2.32 17.33
C VAL A 18 7.31 3.10 18.44
N ASP A 19 7.33 2.53 19.61
CA ASP A 19 8.32 2.87 20.61
C ASP A 19 9.68 2.32 20.12
N ASN A 20 10.26 2.99 19.13
CA ASN A 20 11.63 2.73 18.69
C ASN A 20 12.66 3.14 19.76
N GLY A 21 12.21 3.35 20.99
CA GLY A 21 13.04 3.80 22.10
C GLY A 21 13.33 5.30 22.07
N ASP A 22 12.71 6.05 21.18
CA ASP A 22 12.77 7.52 21.19
C ASP A 22 11.51 8.09 21.87
N PRO A 23 11.61 8.60 23.11
CA PRO A 23 10.49 9.19 23.83
C PRO A 23 9.85 10.39 23.13
N ALA A 24 10.55 10.97 22.13
CA ALA A 24 10.03 12.08 21.33
C ALA A 24 9.09 11.59 20.20
N LEU A 25 9.11 10.30 19.90
CA LEU A 25 8.26 9.66 18.87
C LEU A 25 7.15 8.81 19.50
N SER A 26 7.12 8.68 20.83
CA SER A 26 6.12 7.90 21.54
C SER A 26 4.82 8.70 21.71
N GLY A 27 3.70 8.11 21.34
CA GLY A 27 2.37 8.58 21.74
C GLY A 27 1.56 9.26 20.66
N GLY A 28 1.50 8.71 19.46
CA GLY A 28 0.51 9.05 18.45
C GLY A 28 -0.37 7.86 18.10
N LEU A 29 -1.53 8.14 17.51
CA LEU A 29 -2.37 7.13 16.88
C LEU A 29 -1.82 6.83 15.48
N ASP A 30 -1.57 5.57 15.19
CA ASP A 30 -1.15 5.09 13.88
C ASP A 30 -2.29 4.38 13.16
N VAL A 31 -2.26 4.33 11.85
CA VAL A 31 -3.24 3.58 11.04
C VAL A 31 -2.70 2.20 10.70
N TYR A 32 -3.46 1.19 11.10
CA TYR A 32 -3.20 -0.22 10.83
C TYR A 32 -4.24 -0.79 9.88
N VAL A 33 -3.86 -1.83 9.13
CA VAL A 33 -4.75 -2.63 8.31
C VAL A 33 -4.57 -4.11 8.55
N GLN A 34 -5.64 -4.89 8.30
CA GLN A 34 -5.64 -6.34 8.33
C GLN A 34 -6.55 -6.86 7.23
N ILE A 35 -6.18 -7.98 6.63
CA ILE A 35 -7.07 -8.77 5.79
C ILE A 35 -7.61 -9.91 6.63
N VAL A 36 -8.92 -10.07 6.65
CA VAL A 36 -9.64 -11.14 7.34
C VAL A 36 -10.35 -11.99 6.30
N THR A 37 -10.10 -13.29 6.34
CA THR A 37 -10.73 -14.30 5.49
C THR A 37 -11.48 -15.32 6.33
N GLU A 38 -12.16 -16.28 5.71
CA GLU A 38 -12.76 -17.42 6.42
C GLU A 38 -11.70 -18.28 7.15
N GLU A 39 -10.46 -18.26 6.68
CA GLU A 39 -9.32 -18.97 7.29
C GLU A 39 -8.73 -18.21 8.48
N GLY A 40 -9.09 -16.94 8.67
CA GLY A 40 -8.62 -16.09 9.76
C GLY A 40 -7.89 -14.84 9.28
N LEU A 41 -6.96 -14.36 10.12
CA LEU A 41 -6.17 -13.17 9.83
C LEU A 41 -5.02 -13.52 8.88
N GLN A 42 -4.83 -12.75 7.82
CA GLN A 42 -3.75 -12.95 6.84
C GLN A 42 -2.40 -12.41 7.34
N TYR A 43 -2.41 -11.36 8.15
CA TYR A 43 -1.21 -10.83 8.79
C TYR A 43 -1.13 -11.25 10.25
N GLN A 44 0.02 -11.04 10.88
CA GLN A 44 0.20 -11.29 12.30
C GLN A 44 -0.91 -10.58 13.12
N ALA A 45 -1.23 -11.15 14.29
CA ALA A 45 -2.18 -10.53 15.19
C ALA A 45 -1.76 -9.08 15.50
N GLY A 46 -2.59 -8.13 15.10
CA GLY A 46 -2.28 -6.71 15.19
C GLY A 46 -2.19 -6.00 13.85
N GLY A 47 -2.21 -6.73 12.72
CA GLY A 47 -2.19 -6.14 11.39
C GLY A 47 -0.84 -5.54 11.01
N VAL A 48 -0.84 -4.77 9.93
CA VAL A 48 0.32 -4.03 9.43
C VAL A 48 0.09 -2.54 9.47
N THR A 49 1.12 -1.79 9.78
CA THR A 49 1.07 -0.33 9.82
C THR A 49 1.07 0.23 8.40
N VAL A 50 0.14 1.12 8.11
CA VAL A 50 0.06 1.86 6.85
C VAL A 50 0.57 3.29 7.01
N ALA A 51 0.32 3.89 8.16
CA ALA A 51 0.82 5.20 8.52
C ALA A 51 1.28 5.19 9.97
N SER A 52 2.53 5.62 10.20
CA SER A 52 3.19 5.69 11.52
C SER A 52 4.14 6.88 11.57
N GLU A 53 3.63 8.03 11.23
CA GLU A 53 4.41 9.27 11.25
C GLU A 53 4.26 9.96 12.59
N TYR A 54 5.10 10.96 12.83
CA TYR A 54 5.02 11.78 14.02
C TYR A 54 3.64 12.45 14.16
N HIS A 55 3.05 12.44 15.34
CA HIS A 55 1.66 12.84 15.64
C HIS A 55 0.58 11.86 15.17
N ASP A 56 -0.66 12.17 15.53
CA ASP A 56 -1.80 11.28 15.31
C ASP A 56 -2.17 11.11 13.84
N GLN A 57 -2.40 9.88 13.47
CA GLN A 57 -3.09 9.46 12.26
C GLN A 57 -4.40 8.79 12.66
N SER A 58 -5.52 9.38 12.30
CA SER A 58 -6.83 9.00 12.83
C SER A 58 -7.92 8.94 11.77
N LEU A 59 -9.04 8.32 12.15
CA LEU A 59 -10.25 8.18 11.34
C LEU A 59 -10.00 7.53 9.97
N PRO A 60 -9.36 6.34 9.91
CA PRO A 60 -9.14 5.66 8.66
C PRO A 60 -10.46 5.25 8.01
N GLN A 61 -10.61 5.49 6.72
CA GLN A 61 -11.78 5.11 5.95
C GLN A 61 -11.38 4.57 4.59
N PHE A 62 -12.20 3.64 4.06
CA PHE A 62 -12.04 3.10 2.73
C PHE A 62 -13.06 3.68 1.77
N GLN A 63 -12.58 3.99 0.56
CA GLN A 63 -13.40 4.29 -0.60
C GLN A 63 -13.02 3.36 -1.74
N HIS A 64 -13.97 2.61 -2.27
CA HIS A 64 -13.74 1.87 -3.50
C HIS A 64 -13.50 2.84 -4.65
N LEU A 65 -12.44 2.62 -5.42
CA LEU A 65 -12.06 3.47 -6.56
C LEU A 65 -12.50 2.85 -7.89
N TYR A 66 -11.96 1.69 -8.20
CA TYR A 66 -12.19 1.00 -9.46
C TYR A 66 -11.79 -0.47 -9.32
N PHE A 67 -12.08 -1.26 -10.33
CA PHE A 67 -11.50 -2.58 -10.51
C PHE A 67 -10.30 -2.45 -11.45
N ASN A 68 -9.19 -3.12 -11.11
CA ASN A 68 -8.01 -3.16 -11.97
C ASN A 68 -8.27 -3.99 -13.24
N ASP A 69 -7.29 -4.09 -14.14
CA ASP A 69 -7.40 -4.84 -15.38
C ASP A 69 -7.59 -6.36 -15.19
N TYR A 70 -7.37 -6.87 -13.99
CA TYR A 70 -7.57 -8.27 -13.60
C TYR A 70 -8.92 -8.49 -12.90
N GLY A 71 -9.66 -7.43 -12.63
CA GLY A 71 -10.95 -7.48 -11.94
C GLY A 71 -10.86 -7.36 -10.41
N ASP A 72 -9.65 -7.13 -9.87
CA ASP A 72 -9.48 -6.95 -8.43
C ASP A 72 -9.89 -5.54 -8.01
N PRO A 73 -10.55 -5.38 -6.85
CA PRO A 73 -10.96 -4.09 -6.37
C PRO A 73 -9.76 -3.29 -5.83
N VAL A 74 -9.64 -2.06 -6.30
CA VAL A 74 -8.67 -1.09 -5.79
C VAL A 74 -9.40 -0.13 -4.86
N TRP A 75 -8.87 0.01 -3.65
CA TRP A 75 -9.42 0.84 -2.61
C TRP A 75 -8.51 2.03 -2.34
N MET A 76 -9.09 3.16 -1.98
CA MET A 76 -8.36 4.23 -1.33
C MET A 76 -8.62 4.14 0.17
N LEU A 77 -7.55 3.99 0.93
CA LEU A 77 -7.55 4.24 2.37
C LEU A 77 -7.16 5.69 2.59
N TYR A 78 -7.98 6.43 3.30
CA TYR A 78 -7.66 7.82 3.67
C TYR A 78 -7.85 8.02 5.17
N TRP A 79 -7.06 8.95 5.72
CA TRP A 79 -7.05 9.27 7.15
C TRP A 79 -6.74 10.73 7.38
N ILE A 80 -7.02 11.20 8.58
CA ILE A 80 -6.61 12.51 9.05
C ILE A 80 -5.24 12.39 9.70
N ASP A 81 -4.34 13.28 9.34
CA ASP A 81 -2.95 13.25 9.76
C ASP A 81 -2.50 14.64 10.24
N MET A 82 -1.81 14.67 11.36
CA MET A 82 -1.35 15.90 12.01
C MET A 82 0.17 16.13 11.86
N ARG A 83 0.88 15.28 11.08
CA ARG A 83 2.35 15.32 10.95
C ARG A 83 2.95 16.67 10.57
N SER A 84 2.24 17.47 9.80
CA SER A 84 2.78 18.74 9.27
C SER A 84 2.53 19.95 10.15
N SER A 85 1.75 19.83 11.21
CA SER A 85 1.28 21.01 11.92
C SER A 85 1.94 21.26 13.26
N GLY A 86 2.25 20.22 14.00
CA GLY A 86 2.63 20.37 15.41
C GLY A 86 1.62 21.22 16.21
N LYS A 87 0.47 21.55 15.59
CA LYS A 87 -0.64 22.31 16.14
C LYS A 87 -1.91 21.53 15.92
N GLU A 88 -2.69 21.34 16.95
CA GLU A 88 -3.97 20.61 16.95
C GLU A 88 -4.99 21.13 15.91
N ASP A 89 -4.81 22.35 15.42
CA ASP A 89 -5.75 23.01 14.52
C ASP A 89 -5.54 22.74 13.02
N LEU A 90 -4.43 22.08 12.63
CA LEU A 90 -4.12 21.82 11.23
C LEU A 90 -4.15 20.34 10.94
N LYS A 91 -5.29 19.86 10.50
CA LYS A 91 -5.52 18.47 10.07
C LYS A 91 -5.40 18.40 8.55
N ASN A 92 -4.58 17.47 8.08
CA ASN A 92 -4.44 17.19 6.66
C ASN A 92 -5.12 15.85 6.34
N LEU A 93 -5.72 15.76 5.16
CA LEU A 93 -6.22 14.51 4.64
C LEU A 93 -5.12 13.84 3.83
N TYR A 94 -4.74 12.64 4.23
CA TYR A 94 -3.83 11.77 3.49
C TYR A 94 -4.60 10.59 2.92
N ALA A 95 -4.11 10.06 1.81
CA ALA A 95 -4.72 8.93 1.15
C ALA A 95 -3.68 8.06 0.48
N GLN A 96 -3.94 6.74 0.44
CA GLN A 96 -3.11 5.75 -0.19
C GLN A 96 -3.97 4.71 -0.90
N GLY A 97 -3.60 4.33 -2.13
CA GLY A 97 -4.21 3.22 -2.84
C GLY A 97 -3.84 1.90 -2.17
N ILE A 98 -4.83 1.03 -2.01
CA ILE A 98 -4.68 -0.32 -1.48
C ILE A 98 -5.29 -1.30 -2.48
N GLU A 99 -4.54 -2.31 -2.83
CA GLU A 99 -4.96 -3.40 -3.70
C GLU A 99 -4.64 -4.73 -3.03
N ILE A 100 -5.62 -5.64 -2.98
CA ILE A 100 -5.38 -7.01 -2.57
C ILE A 100 -4.97 -7.78 -3.82
N VAL A 101 -3.75 -8.32 -3.81
CA VAL A 101 -3.24 -9.11 -4.92
C VAL A 101 -3.10 -10.57 -4.54
N GLU A 102 -3.57 -11.45 -5.41
CA GLU A 102 -3.27 -12.86 -5.29
C GLU A 102 -1.92 -13.14 -5.97
N SER A 103 -0.95 -13.60 -5.18
CA SER A 103 0.27 -14.12 -5.75
C SER A 103 0.00 -15.50 -6.34
N GLY A 104 0.21 -15.64 -7.66
CA GLY A 104 0.13 -16.93 -8.32
C GLY A 104 1.26 -17.83 -7.83
N ILE A 105 0.91 -19.02 -7.31
CA ILE A 105 1.88 -20.10 -7.12
C ILE A 105 1.83 -20.94 -8.39
N GLU A 106 2.87 -20.88 -9.23
CA GLU A 106 3.24 -22.02 -10.03
C GLU A 106 3.85 -23.04 -9.07
N ASP A 107 3.38 -24.25 -9.11
CA ASP A 107 3.35 -25.28 -8.07
C ASP A 107 4.70 -25.76 -7.49
N ASP A 108 5.84 -25.11 -7.71
CA ASP A 108 7.11 -25.73 -7.34
C ASP A 108 8.09 -24.95 -6.46
N LEU A 109 8.03 -23.66 -6.30
CA LEU A 109 8.99 -22.96 -5.42
C LEU A 109 8.42 -21.65 -4.86
N VAL A 110 8.06 -21.64 -3.58
CA VAL A 110 7.93 -20.39 -2.83
C VAL A 110 9.28 -19.64 -2.96
N PRO A 111 9.31 -18.40 -3.43
CA PRO A 111 10.54 -17.63 -3.53
C PRO A 111 11.27 -17.60 -2.17
N THR A 112 12.58 -17.76 -2.17
CA THR A 112 13.38 -17.74 -0.94
C THR A 112 13.84 -16.33 -0.56
N GLU A 113 13.64 -15.36 -1.45
CA GLU A 113 14.06 -13.98 -1.27
C GLU A 113 13.15 -13.03 -2.03
N PHE A 114 13.11 -11.78 -1.60
CA PHE A 114 12.42 -10.70 -2.31
C PHE A 114 13.17 -10.35 -3.59
N LYS A 115 12.48 -10.32 -4.74
CA LYS A 115 13.04 -9.92 -6.03
C LYS A 115 12.08 -9.01 -6.78
N VAL A 116 12.65 -8.10 -7.56
CA VAL A 116 11.92 -7.22 -8.49
C VAL A 116 12.62 -7.25 -9.83
N SER A 117 11.85 -7.43 -10.91
CA SER A 117 12.37 -7.36 -12.28
C SER A 117 12.72 -5.93 -12.68
N ALA A 118 13.43 -5.79 -13.79
CA ALA A 118 13.45 -4.49 -14.48
C ALA A 118 12.05 -4.15 -15.00
N ALA A 119 11.73 -2.86 -15.00
CA ALA A 119 10.47 -2.37 -15.55
C ALA A 119 10.41 -2.59 -17.08
N TYR A 120 9.30 -3.14 -17.59
CA TYR A 120 9.13 -3.43 -19.00
C TYR A 120 7.69 -3.15 -19.49
N PRO A 121 7.52 -2.68 -20.76
CA PRO A 121 8.59 -2.18 -21.61
C PRO A 121 9.24 -0.92 -21.05
N ASN A 122 10.52 -0.72 -21.36
CA ASN A 122 11.22 0.54 -21.02
C ASN A 122 12.11 0.94 -22.23
N PRO A 123 11.83 2.02 -22.95
CA PRO A 123 10.76 3.01 -22.69
C PRO A 123 9.35 2.43 -22.84
N PHE A 124 8.39 2.99 -22.08
CA PHE A 124 6.99 2.56 -22.15
C PHE A 124 6.09 3.61 -22.84
N ASN A 125 4.97 3.13 -23.37
CA ASN A 125 3.91 3.97 -23.93
C ASN A 125 2.57 3.44 -23.41
N GLY A 126 1.98 4.15 -22.49
CA GLY A 126 0.71 3.81 -21.86
C GLY A 126 0.86 3.10 -20.52
N ALA A 127 1.58 2.00 -20.46
CA ALA A 127 1.80 1.29 -19.20
C ALA A 127 3.17 0.61 -19.15
N VAL A 128 3.66 0.38 -17.94
CA VAL A 128 4.87 -0.37 -17.62
C VAL A 128 4.57 -1.39 -16.55
N ALA A 129 5.22 -2.55 -16.60
CA ALA A 129 5.05 -3.63 -15.65
C ALA A 129 6.38 -3.96 -14.95
N LEU A 130 6.27 -4.50 -13.73
CA LEU A 130 7.35 -5.08 -12.95
C LEU A 130 6.87 -6.42 -12.37
N ASP A 131 7.66 -7.45 -12.48
CA ASP A 131 7.40 -8.71 -11.78
C ASP A 131 8.05 -8.65 -10.39
N VAL A 132 7.29 -9.04 -9.39
CA VAL A 132 7.72 -9.05 -7.98
C VAL A 132 7.60 -10.44 -7.43
N GLU A 133 8.63 -10.90 -6.73
CA GLU A 133 8.65 -12.17 -6.00
C GLU A 133 8.81 -11.86 -4.51
N ILE A 134 7.94 -12.43 -3.68
CA ILE A 134 7.99 -12.29 -2.22
C ILE A 134 8.11 -13.66 -1.56
N SER A 135 8.99 -13.77 -0.57
CA SER A 135 9.23 -15.00 0.20
C SER A 135 8.28 -15.16 1.38
N GLU A 136 7.67 -14.09 1.82
CA GLU A 136 6.76 -14.06 2.97
C GLU A 136 5.63 -13.06 2.73
N VAL A 137 4.51 -13.28 3.40
CA VAL A 137 3.34 -12.39 3.31
C VAL A 137 3.60 -11.12 4.09
N GLY A 138 3.42 -9.98 3.42
CA GLY A 138 3.60 -8.67 4.02
C GLY A 138 3.23 -7.56 3.03
N PRO A 139 3.05 -6.32 3.48
CA PRO A 139 2.74 -5.21 2.60
C PRO A 139 3.93 -4.91 1.68
N VAL A 140 3.62 -4.66 0.41
CA VAL A 140 4.59 -4.20 -0.59
C VAL A 140 4.23 -2.77 -0.98
N ILE A 141 5.12 -1.83 -0.70
CA ILE A 141 4.94 -0.43 -1.07
C ILE A 141 5.63 -0.20 -2.41
N PHE A 142 4.83 0.18 -3.40
CA PHE A 142 5.29 0.57 -4.73
C PHE A 142 5.21 2.08 -4.85
N SER A 143 6.33 2.74 -5.12
CA SER A 143 6.38 4.19 -5.28
C SER A 143 7.16 4.59 -6.53
N ILE A 144 6.74 5.66 -7.16
CA ILE A 144 7.36 6.24 -8.35
C ILE A 144 7.76 7.67 -8.04
N THR A 145 8.97 8.00 -8.41
CA THR A 145 9.53 9.35 -8.25
C THR A 145 9.98 9.92 -9.60
N ASN A 146 9.88 11.22 -9.75
CA ASN A 146 10.48 11.90 -10.88
C ASN A 146 11.99 12.11 -10.66
N ILE A 147 12.68 12.66 -11.66
CA ILE A 147 14.14 12.94 -11.60
C ILE A 147 14.56 13.92 -10.50
N LEU A 148 13.62 14.65 -9.90
CA LEU A 148 13.85 15.55 -8.77
C LEU A 148 13.67 14.85 -7.42
N GLY A 149 13.36 13.54 -7.42
CA GLY A 149 13.08 12.79 -6.21
C GLY A 149 11.68 13.03 -5.62
N GLN A 150 10.81 13.73 -6.32
CA GLN A 150 9.45 13.95 -5.86
C GLN A 150 8.61 12.72 -6.16
N MET A 151 7.92 12.20 -5.15
CA MET A 151 6.98 11.10 -5.32
C MET A 151 5.78 11.57 -6.14
N VAL A 152 5.48 10.86 -7.22
CA VAL A 152 4.36 11.16 -8.12
C VAL A 152 3.24 10.11 -8.02
N TYR A 153 3.57 8.91 -7.55
CA TYR A 153 2.63 7.83 -7.35
C TYR A 153 3.10 6.91 -6.21
N GLN A 154 2.16 6.41 -5.42
CA GLN A 154 2.41 5.38 -4.42
C GLN A 154 1.19 4.48 -4.28
N GLN A 155 1.43 3.19 -4.11
CA GLN A 155 0.42 2.18 -3.86
C GLN A 155 0.95 1.16 -2.84
N THR A 156 0.10 0.73 -1.93
CA THR A 156 0.36 -0.41 -1.06
C THR A 156 -0.39 -1.63 -1.60
N LEU A 157 0.36 -2.68 -1.86
CA LEU A 157 -0.14 -3.98 -2.27
C LEU A 157 -0.14 -4.89 -1.05
N LEU A 158 -1.21 -5.64 -0.87
CA LEU A 158 -1.40 -6.56 0.24
C LEU A 158 -1.50 -8.00 -0.30
N PRO A 159 -0.35 -8.66 -0.59
CA PRO A 159 -0.35 -10.03 -1.04
C PRO A 159 -0.96 -10.96 0.01
N THR A 160 -1.80 -11.89 -0.40
CA THR A 160 -2.45 -12.85 0.51
C THR A 160 -1.61 -14.10 0.75
N ARG A 161 -0.56 -14.33 -0.07
CA ARG A 161 0.40 -15.44 0.06
C ARG A 161 1.76 -15.06 -0.52
N ALA A 162 2.80 -15.77 -0.11
CA ALA A 162 4.11 -15.68 -0.74
C ALA A 162 4.04 -16.17 -2.20
N GLY A 163 4.86 -15.62 -3.09
CA GLY A 163 4.83 -16.01 -4.50
C GLY A 163 5.21 -14.85 -5.42
N LYS A 164 4.74 -14.96 -6.67
CA LYS A 164 5.00 -14.00 -7.74
C LYS A 164 3.73 -13.25 -8.10
N PHE A 165 3.86 -11.96 -8.32
CA PHE A 165 2.80 -11.10 -8.86
C PHE A 165 3.40 -9.98 -9.70
N GLN A 166 2.55 -9.31 -10.48
CA GLN A 166 2.96 -8.21 -11.34
C GLN A 166 2.36 -6.90 -10.84
N ILE A 167 3.17 -5.86 -10.85
CA ILE A 167 2.73 -4.49 -10.62
C ILE A 167 2.68 -3.78 -11.96
N MET A 168 1.59 -3.08 -12.25
CA MET A 168 1.43 -2.26 -13.43
C MET A 168 1.25 -0.79 -13.07
N TRP A 169 1.87 0.09 -13.85
CA TRP A 169 1.66 1.52 -13.74
C TRP A 169 1.36 2.14 -15.10
N ASN A 170 0.31 2.92 -15.18
CA ASN A 170 -0.22 3.51 -16.41
C ASN A 170 0.24 4.95 -16.67
N GLY A 171 1.33 5.42 -16.05
CA GLY A 171 1.87 6.76 -16.25
C GLY A 171 1.01 7.87 -15.65
N ARG A 172 0.19 7.56 -14.64
CA ARG A 172 -0.68 8.53 -13.96
C ARG A 172 -0.21 8.77 -12.54
N ASP A 173 -0.54 9.95 -12.03
CA ASP A 173 -0.31 10.30 -10.63
C ASP A 173 -1.40 9.71 -9.70
N GLN A 174 -1.30 10.02 -8.41
CA GLN A 174 -2.22 9.53 -7.37
C GLN A 174 -3.68 9.90 -7.60
N ILE A 175 -3.97 11.00 -8.32
CA ILE A 175 -5.32 11.44 -8.66
C ILE A 175 -5.74 11.08 -10.09
N GLN A 176 -5.05 10.09 -10.69
CA GLN A 176 -5.30 9.58 -12.05
C GLN A 176 -5.08 10.61 -13.17
N LYS A 177 -4.34 11.68 -12.93
CA LYS A 177 -3.93 12.63 -13.95
C LYS A 177 -2.70 12.10 -14.68
N GLY A 178 -2.74 12.08 -16.02
CA GLY A 178 -1.61 11.68 -16.84
C GLY A 178 -0.37 12.55 -16.58
N LEU A 179 0.76 11.90 -16.36
CA LEU A 179 2.04 12.57 -16.21
C LEU A 179 2.66 12.88 -17.58
N PRO A 180 3.43 13.95 -17.72
CA PRO A 180 4.15 14.26 -18.96
C PRO A 180 5.17 13.18 -19.28
N SER A 181 5.56 13.08 -20.56
CA SER A 181 6.70 12.23 -20.94
C SER A 181 7.97 12.65 -20.20
N GLY A 182 8.67 11.68 -19.61
CA GLY A 182 9.83 11.95 -18.78
C GLY A 182 10.50 10.69 -18.26
N ILE A 183 11.44 10.88 -17.36
CA ILE A 183 12.11 9.81 -16.59
C ILE A 183 11.49 9.79 -15.18
N TYR A 184 11.12 8.59 -14.78
CA TYR A 184 10.52 8.28 -13.50
C TYR A 184 11.23 7.11 -12.83
#